data_29e157dc1543e62470780ff2ba5c5b67
#
_entry.id   29e157dc1543e62470780ff2ba5c5b67
#
_cell.length_a   1.000
_cell.length_b   1.000
_cell.length_c   1.000
_cell.angle_alpha   90.00
_cell.angle_beta   90.00
_cell.angle_gamma   90.00
#
_symmetry.space_group_name_H-M   'P 1'
#
loop_
_entity.id
_entity.type
_entity.pdbx_description
1 polymer ?
#
loop_
_entity_poly.entity_id
_entity_poly.type
_entity_poly.pdbx_seq_one_letter_code
_entity_poly.pdbx_strand_id
1 'polypeptide(L)'
;MVAAWNQVNSAHQTASTEASNLTDVYWYSRSLPDPQRHTLQTLATDYATTVVREEWPRMAEDPTLSPRAWRHVEQLRTYFQTIEPATGAASTRYSQAMSRVQAVLDARRARAQIADSGVPPLLWAALAGCGLAVLLPAVVCGSPVHKVHVTVAAVVGGLVGLVLFLGQQLDFPFSGGIAIGPEAFEQALTRFTSIRTLGGAA
;
A
#
# COMPACT_ATOMS: atom_id res chain seq x y z
N MET A 1 -2.63 17.93 7.09
CA MET A 1 -3.15 16.86 7.97
C MET A 1 -4.22 16.03 7.28
N VAL A 2 -5.37 16.61 6.81
CA VAL A 2 -6.45 15.85 6.15
C VAL A 2 -5.96 15.13 4.87
N ALA A 3 -5.16 15.78 4.03
CA ALA A 3 -4.61 15.17 2.82
C ALA A 3 -3.73 13.95 3.11
N ALA A 4 -2.83 14.05 4.09
CA ALA A 4 -1.96 12.95 4.49
C ALA A 4 -2.73 11.79 5.13
N TRP A 5 -3.74 12.09 5.95
CA TRP A 5 -4.66 11.06 6.47
C TRP A 5 -5.40 10.33 5.35
N ASN A 6 -5.89 11.08 4.35
CA ASN A 6 -6.55 10.50 3.19
C ASN A 6 -5.61 9.59 2.38
N GLN A 7 -4.32 9.94 2.28
CA GLN A 7 -3.33 9.13 1.59
C GLN A 7 -3.07 7.81 2.32
N VAL A 8 -2.90 7.83 3.64
CA VAL A 8 -2.76 6.63 4.48
C VAL A 8 -4.01 5.74 4.35
N ASN A 9 -5.20 6.33 4.45
CA ASN A 9 -6.46 5.59 4.31
C ASN A 9 -6.62 4.98 2.90
N SER A 10 -6.24 5.72 1.86
CA SER A 10 -6.27 5.25 0.47
C SER A 10 -5.30 4.07 0.26
N ALA A 11 -4.09 4.16 0.83
CA ALA A 11 -3.12 3.08 0.77
C ALA A 11 -3.62 1.80 1.48
N HIS A 12 -4.24 1.96 2.65
CA HIS A 12 -4.86 0.84 3.37
C HIS A 12 -6.00 0.21 2.57
N GLN A 13 -6.91 1.01 2.02
CA GLN A 13 -8.02 0.52 1.20
C GLN A 13 -7.52 -0.21 -0.05
N THR A 14 -6.49 0.32 -0.70
CA THR A 14 -5.90 -0.29 -1.90
C THR A 14 -5.29 -1.65 -1.59
N ALA A 15 -4.52 -1.77 -0.49
CA ALA A 15 -3.96 -3.04 -0.04
C ALA A 15 -5.05 -4.05 0.34
N SER A 16 -6.09 -3.61 1.03
CA SER A 16 -7.24 -4.46 1.40
C SER A 16 -8.02 -4.93 0.17
N THR A 17 -8.21 -4.06 -0.81
CA THR A 17 -8.86 -4.39 -2.09
C THR A 17 -8.05 -5.42 -2.87
N GLU A 18 -6.73 -5.25 -2.94
CA GLU A 18 -5.82 -6.18 -3.59
C GLU A 18 -5.89 -7.57 -2.96
N ALA A 19 -5.76 -7.66 -1.63
CA ALA A 19 -5.80 -8.90 -0.87
C ALA A 19 -7.17 -9.59 -0.93
N SER A 20 -8.27 -8.83 -0.89
CA SER A 20 -9.64 -9.36 -1.00
C SER A 20 -9.89 -9.96 -2.38
N ASN A 21 -9.56 -9.25 -3.47
CA ASN A 21 -9.71 -9.78 -4.82
C ASN A 21 -8.84 -11.03 -5.05
N LEU A 22 -7.63 -11.06 -4.49
CA LEU A 22 -6.78 -12.25 -4.53
C LEU A 22 -7.42 -13.44 -3.80
N THR A 23 -8.11 -13.17 -2.70
CA THR A 23 -8.87 -14.20 -1.96
C THR A 23 -10.03 -14.75 -2.78
N ASP A 24 -10.73 -13.91 -3.53
CA ASP A 24 -11.79 -14.33 -4.46
C ASP A 24 -11.24 -15.21 -5.59
N VAL A 25 -10.07 -14.86 -6.14
CA VAL A 25 -9.36 -15.70 -7.13
C VAL A 25 -8.98 -17.04 -6.54
N TYR A 26 -8.45 -17.06 -5.30
CA TYR A 26 -8.14 -18.30 -4.59
C TYR A 26 -9.40 -19.16 -4.36
N TRP A 27 -10.52 -18.55 -3.99
CA TRP A 27 -11.81 -19.23 -3.83
C TRP A 27 -12.29 -19.86 -5.14
N TYR A 28 -12.15 -19.14 -6.24
CA TYR A 28 -12.52 -19.67 -7.58
C TYR A 28 -11.76 -20.96 -7.91
N SER A 29 -10.53 -21.11 -7.45
CA SER A 29 -9.73 -22.33 -7.70
C SER A 29 -10.45 -23.62 -7.30
N ARG A 30 -11.35 -23.56 -6.31
CA ARG A 30 -12.15 -24.72 -5.86
C ARG A 30 -13.11 -25.26 -6.94
N SER A 31 -13.47 -24.43 -7.90
CA SER A 31 -14.32 -24.84 -9.03
C SER A 31 -13.53 -25.51 -10.16
N LEU A 32 -12.20 -25.57 -10.02
CA LEU A 32 -11.32 -26.16 -11.02
C LEU A 32 -10.95 -27.60 -10.65
N PRO A 33 -10.74 -28.47 -11.68
CA PRO A 33 -10.16 -29.78 -11.45
C PRO A 33 -8.68 -29.69 -11.05
N ASP A 34 -8.16 -30.76 -10.43
CA ASP A 34 -6.73 -30.96 -10.30
C ASP A 34 -6.14 -31.33 -11.70
N PRO A 35 -4.95 -30.83 -12.05
CA PRO A 35 -3.98 -30.04 -11.28
C PRO A 35 -4.18 -28.52 -11.32
N GLN A 36 -5.17 -28.03 -12.07
CA GLN A 36 -5.40 -26.58 -12.27
C GLN A 36 -5.64 -25.84 -10.95
N ARG A 37 -6.45 -26.46 -10.07
CA ARG A 37 -6.72 -25.93 -8.73
C ARG A 37 -5.43 -25.70 -7.94
N HIS A 38 -4.57 -26.71 -7.87
CA HIS A 38 -3.33 -26.65 -7.11
C HIS A 38 -2.39 -25.58 -7.65
N THR A 39 -2.23 -25.49 -8.96
CA THR A 39 -1.37 -24.48 -9.58
C THR A 39 -1.86 -23.07 -9.28
N LEU A 40 -3.16 -22.80 -9.42
CA LEU A 40 -3.73 -21.49 -9.13
C LEU A 40 -3.56 -21.09 -7.65
N GLN A 41 -3.78 -22.05 -6.73
CA GLN A 41 -3.59 -21.86 -5.31
C GLN A 41 -2.12 -21.55 -4.96
N THR A 42 -1.19 -22.25 -5.58
CA THR A 42 0.25 -22.02 -5.38
C THR A 42 0.63 -20.62 -5.85
N LEU A 43 0.25 -20.22 -7.07
CA LEU A 43 0.56 -18.90 -7.60
C LEU A 43 0.00 -17.76 -6.74
N ALA A 44 -1.25 -17.89 -6.26
CA ALA A 44 -1.85 -16.89 -5.39
C ALA A 44 -1.15 -16.83 -4.02
N THR A 45 -0.75 -17.99 -3.47
CA THR A 45 -0.03 -18.06 -2.19
C THR A 45 1.37 -17.48 -2.30
N ASP A 46 2.12 -17.79 -3.38
CA ASP A 46 3.46 -17.28 -3.64
C ASP A 46 3.44 -15.77 -3.81
N TYR A 47 2.43 -15.24 -4.50
CA TYR A 47 2.23 -13.81 -4.62
C TYR A 47 2.04 -13.15 -3.25
N ALA A 48 1.03 -13.59 -2.48
CA ALA A 48 0.73 -13.02 -1.17
C ALA A 48 1.92 -13.13 -0.20
N THR A 49 2.62 -14.27 -0.20
CA THR A 49 3.79 -14.50 0.64
C THR A 49 4.95 -13.57 0.25
N THR A 50 5.19 -13.37 -1.05
CA THR A 50 6.23 -12.44 -1.54
C THR A 50 5.91 -11.00 -1.15
N VAL A 51 4.63 -10.60 -1.21
CA VAL A 51 4.20 -9.29 -0.76
C VAL A 51 4.47 -9.09 0.72
N VAL A 52 4.07 -10.05 1.59
CA VAL A 52 4.25 -9.94 3.04
C VAL A 52 5.72 -9.98 3.46
N ARG A 53 6.49 -10.91 2.90
CA ARG A 53 7.84 -11.21 3.41
C ARG A 53 8.96 -10.41 2.76
N GLU A 54 8.77 -9.99 1.51
CA GLU A 54 9.83 -9.33 0.75
C GLU A 54 9.47 -7.89 0.38
N GLU A 55 8.25 -7.66 -0.11
CA GLU A 55 7.86 -6.34 -0.61
C GLU A 55 7.60 -5.36 0.53
N TRP A 56 6.79 -5.75 1.51
CA TRP A 56 6.43 -4.87 2.63
C TRP A 56 7.63 -4.37 3.44
N PRO A 57 8.57 -5.24 3.88
CA PRO A 57 9.77 -4.77 4.57
C PRO A 57 10.63 -3.82 3.74
N ARG A 58 10.72 -4.06 2.41
CA ARG A 58 11.48 -3.18 1.52
C ARG A 58 10.82 -1.82 1.30
N MET A 59 9.49 -1.77 1.23
CA MET A 59 8.75 -0.51 1.08
C MET A 59 8.94 0.44 2.26
N ALA A 60 9.39 -0.05 3.42
CA ALA A 60 9.78 0.78 4.56
C ALA A 60 11.07 1.56 4.31
N GLU A 61 11.97 1.04 3.47
CA GLU A 61 13.27 1.65 3.14
C GLU A 61 13.26 2.33 1.77
N ASP A 62 12.62 1.69 0.80
CA ASP A 62 12.52 2.14 -0.59
C ASP A 62 11.06 1.99 -1.07
N PRO A 63 10.32 3.09 -1.38
CA PRO A 63 8.91 3.06 -1.72
C PRO A 63 8.62 2.40 -3.08
N THR A 64 9.46 1.49 -3.54
CA THR A 64 9.29 0.75 -4.79
C THR A 64 8.71 -0.64 -4.56
N LEU A 65 7.76 -1.03 -5.41
CA LEU A 65 7.17 -2.37 -5.37
C LEU A 65 8.15 -3.42 -5.93
N SER A 66 8.12 -4.61 -5.32
CA SER A 66 9.01 -5.72 -5.70
C SER A 66 8.77 -6.18 -7.15
N PRO A 67 9.80 -6.22 -8.00
CA PRO A 67 9.71 -6.84 -9.33
C PRO A 67 9.36 -8.34 -9.26
N ARG A 68 9.70 -9.02 -8.15
CA ARG A 68 9.37 -10.43 -7.95
C ARG A 68 7.87 -10.62 -7.74
N ALA A 69 7.24 -9.79 -6.92
CA ALA A 69 5.80 -9.84 -6.74
C ALA A 69 5.06 -9.48 -8.04
N TRP A 70 5.58 -8.57 -8.86
CA TRP A 70 5.05 -8.31 -10.20
C TRP A 70 5.07 -9.57 -11.07
N ARG A 71 6.17 -10.31 -11.12
CA ARG A 71 6.25 -11.58 -11.86
C ARG A 71 5.21 -12.59 -11.40
N HIS A 72 5.00 -12.73 -10.09
CA HIS A 72 4.01 -13.68 -9.57
C HIS A 72 2.58 -13.33 -9.98
N VAL A 73 2.19 -12.07 -9.93
CA VAL A 73 0.84 -11.68 -10.35
C VAL A 73 0.65 -11.79 -11.87
N GLU A 74 1.71 -11.56 -12.66
CA GLU A 74 1.68 -11.77 -14.10
C GLU A 74 1.61 -13.26 -14.47
N GLN A 75 2.34 -14.12 -13.76
CA GLN A 75 2.23 -15.56 -13.88
C GLN A 75 0.81 -16.05 -13.55
N LEU A 76 0.24 -15.53 -12.46
CA LEU A 76 -1.15 -15.81 -12.09
C LEU A 76 -2.12 -15.43 -13.23
N ARG A 77 -1.98 -14.23 -13.79
CA ARG A 77 -2.78 -13.75 -14.91
C ARG A 77 -2.62 -14.62 -16.15
N THR A 78 -1.36 -14.92 -16.51
CA THR A 78 -1.04 -15.74 -17.70
C THR A 78 -1.62 -17.15 -17.54
N TYR A 79 -1.43 -17.75 -16.37
CA TYR A 79 -1.99 -19.07 -16.10
C TYR A 79 -3.52 -19.06 -16.15
N PHE A 80 -4.15 -18.01 -15.62
CA PHE A 80 -5.60 -17.88 -15.67
C PHE A 80 -6.14 -17.88 -17.12
N GLN A 81 -5.40 -17.29 -18.05
CA GLN A 81 -5.77 -17.27 -19.48
C GLN A 81 -5.68 -18.65 -20.17
N THR A 82 -5.01 -19.62 -19.56
CA THR A 82 -4.95 -21.00 -20.09
C THR A 82 -6.17 -21.86 -19.67
N ILE A 83 -7.02 -21.34 -18.78
CA ILE A 83 -8.18 -22.08 -18.28
C ILE A 83 -9.34 -21.94 -19.26
N GLU A 84 -9.77 -23.06 -19.85
CA GLU A 84 -10.92 -23.10 -20.75
C GLU A 84 -12.17 -23.62 -20.00
N PRO A 85 -13.21 -22.79 -19.84
CA PRO A 85 -14.42 -23.20 -19.16
C PRO A 85 -15.27 -24.13 -20.08
N ALA A 86 -15.62 -25.32 -19.56
CA ALA A 86 -16.31 -26.35 -20.30
C ALA A 86 -17.83 -26.13 -20.46
N THR A 87 -18.45 -25.27 -19.63
CA THR A 87 -19.91 -25.03 -19.62
C THR A 87 -20.23 -23.56 -19.52
N GLY A 88 -21.45 -23.13 -19.87
CA GLY A 88 -21.88 -21.74 -19.72
C GLY A 88 -21.83 -21.23 -18.28
N ALA A 89 -22.19 -22.06 -17.29
CA ALA A 89 -22.07 -21.70 -15.87
C ALA A 89 -20.61 -21.58 -15.44
N ALA A 90 -19.71 -22.42 -15.95
CA ALA A 90 -18.29 -22.31 -15.73
C ALA A 90 -17.71 -21.04 -16.39
N SER A 91 -18.18 -20.69 -17.59
CA SER A 91 -17.79 -19.46 -18.29
C SER A 91 -18.15 -18.20 -17.50
N THR A 92 -19.34 -18.15 -16.90
CA THR A 92 -19.75 -17.02 -16.04
C THR A 92 -18.85 -16.90 -14.82
N ARG A 93 -18.58 -18.01 -14.11
CA ARG A 93 -17.66 -18.00 -12.97
C ARG A 93 -16.25 -17.61 -13.36
N TYR A 94 -15.77 -18.10 -14.51
CA TYR A 94 -14.48 -17.73 -15.07
C TYR A 94 -14.39 -16.22 -15.36
N SER A 95 -15.40 -15.65 -16.01
CA SER A 95 -15.43 -14.20 -16.30
C SER A 95 -15.42 -13.35 -15.05
N GLN A 96 -16.16 -13.75 -14.01
CA GLN A 96 -16.12 -13.08 -12.71
C GLN A 96 -14.75 -13.18 -12.06
N ALA A 97 -14.14 -14.36 -12.06
CA ALA A 97 -12.81 -14.55 -11.49
C ALA A 97 -11.73 -13.81 -12.29
N MET A 98 -11.83 -13.76 -13.63
CA MET A 98 -10.93 -12.95 -14.47
C MET A 98 -11.04 -11.46 -14.13
N SER A 99 -12.24 -10.94 -13.87
CA SER A 99 -12.40 -9.56 -13.41
C SER A 99 -11.74 -9.32 -12.04
N ARG A 100 -11.71 -10.32 -11.15
CA ARG A 100 -10.98 -10.24 -9.88
C ARG A 100 -9.47 -10.23 -10.08
N VAL A 101 -8.93 -11.02 -11.01
CA VAL A 101 -7.50 -10.95 -11.38
C VAL A 101 -7.13 -9.57 -11.90
N GLN A 102 -7.99 -8.97 -12.74
CA GLN A 102 -7.77 -7.60 -13.20
C GLN A 102 -7.81 -6.60 -12.05
N ALA A 103 -8.76 -6.73 -11.13
CA ALA A 103 -8.88 -5.88 -9.96
C ALA A 103 -7.65 -5.99 -9.03
N VAL A 104 -7.03 -7.17 -8.89
CA VAL A 104 -5.74 -7.34 -8.18
C VAL A 104 -4.65 -6.50 -8.87
N LEU A 105 -4.53 -6.58 -10.19
CA LEU A 105 -3.54 -5.82 -10.95
C LEU A 105 -3.76 -4.30 -10.85
N ASP A 106 -5.02 -3.85 -10.90
CA ASP A 106 -5.36 -2.44 -10.82
C ASP A 106 -5.10 -1.89 -9.41
N ALA A 107 -5.48 -2.63 -8.36
CA ALA A 107 -5.15 -2.28 -6.98
C ALA A 107 -3.63 -2.24 -6.75
N ARG A 108 -2.87 -3.18 -7.33
CA ARG A 108 -1.42 -3.17 -7.27
C ARG A 108 -0.81 -1.93 -7.96
N ARG A 109 -1.31 -1.54 -9.13
CA ARG A 109 -0.88 -0.32 -9.83
C ARG A 109 -1.20 0.93 -8.99
N ALA A 110 -2.40 0.99 -8.42
CA ALA A 110 -2.80 2.08 -7.54
C ALA A 110 -1.87 2.17 -6.31
N ARG A 111 -1.52 1.02 -5.70
CA ARG A 111 -0.55 0.97 -4.59
C ARG A 111 0.84 1.44 -5.01
N ALA A 112 1.30 1.09 -6.22
CA ALA A 112 2.55 1.60 -6.77
C ALA A 112 2.52 3.13 -6.93
N GLN A 113 1.43 3.68 -7.45
CA GLN A 113 1.28 5.13 -7.59
C GLN A 113 1.26 5.84 -6.23
N ILE A 114 0.58 5.28 -5.23
CA ILE A 114 0.56 5.84 -3.88
C ILE A 114 1.97 5.79 -3.25
N ALA A 115 2.71 4.71 -3.45
CA ALA A 115 4.07 4.58 -2.95
C ALA A 115 5.04 5.60 -3.56
N ASP A 116 4.88 5.91 -4.85
CA ASP A 116 5.69 6.88 -5.59
C ASP A 116 5.21 8.34 -5.39
N SER A 117 4.01 8.56 -4.86
CA SER A 117 3.43 9.89 -4.68
C SER A 117 3.87 10.54 -3.37
N GLY A 118 5.15 10.88 -3.24
CA GLY A 118 5.65 11.79 -2.19
C GLY A 118 5.25 13.25 -2.45
N VAL A 119 5.27 14.08 -1.39
CA VAL A 119 5.07 15.54 -1.55
C VAL A 119 6.18 16.12 -2.41
N PRO A 120 5.85 16.87 -3.48
CA PRO A 120 6.85 17.46 -4.35
C PRO A 120 7.91 18.26 -3.58
N PRO A 121 9.22 18.11 -3.89
CA PRO A 121 10.30 18.81 -3.19
C PRO A 121 10.12 20.35 -3.16
N LEU A 122 9.41 20.88 -4.16
CA LEU A 122 9.08 22.30 -4.24
C LEU A 122 8.17 22.75 -3.08
N LEU A 123 7.23 21.91 -2.64
CA LEU A 123 6.36 22.24 -1.50
C LEU A 123 7.16 22.21 -0.20
N TRP A 124 8.11 21.29 -0.04
CA TRP A 124 9.04 21.26 1.08
C TRP A 124 9.92 22.53 1.13
N ALA A 125 10.45 22.93 -0.02
CA ALA A 125 11.22 24.18 -0.13
C ALA A 125 10.37 25.42 0.19
N ALA A 126 9.14 25.48 -0.29
CA ALA A 126 8.21 26.57 0.01
C ALA A 126 7.86 26.63 1.50
N LEU A 127 7.59 25.48 2.11
CA LEU A 127 7.25 25.39 3.54
C LEU A 127 8.44 25.81 4.42
N ALA A 128 9.64 25.34 4.09
CA ALA A 128 10.87 25.76 4.76
C ALA A 128 11.14 27.27 4.59
N GLY A 129 10.94 27.81 3.37
CA GLY A 129 11.07 29.23 3.09
C GLY A 129 10.08 30.11 3.87
N CYS A 130 8.82 29.68 3.96
CA CYS A 130 7.82 30.35 4.80
C CYS A 130 8.20 30.31 6.28
N GLY A 131 8.66 29.18 6.79
CA GLY A 131 9.16 29.07 8.16
C GLY A 131 10.32 30.02 8.43
N LEU A 132 11.29 30.08 7.53
CA LEU A 132 12.42 31.00 7.61
C LEU A 132 11.98 32.46 7.55
N ALA A 133 11.06 32.83 6.67
CA ALA A 133 10.51 34.16 6.55
C ALA A 133 9.80 34.64 7.81
N VAL A 134 9.17 33.74 8.58
CA VAL A 134 8.54 34.05 9.87
C VAL A 134 9.59 34.24 10.97
N LEU A 135 10.67 33.48 10.96
CA LEU A 135 11.72 33.53 11.98
C LEU A 135 12.72 34.68 11.78
N LEU A 136 13.03 35.06 10.52
CA LEU A 136 13.99 36.11 10.21
C LEU A 136 13.69 37.46 10.87
N PRO A 137 12.47 38.02 10.83
CA PRO A 137 12.15 39.26 11.49
C PRO A 137 12.32 39.21 13.04
N ALA A 138 12.03 38.05 13.64
CA ALA A 138 12.18 37.85 15.07
C ALA A 138 13.65 37.87 15.50
N VAL A 139 14.57 37.49 14.63
CA VAL A 139 16.02 37.51 14.89
C VAL A 139 16.61 38.87 14.56
N VAL A 140 16.19 39.53 13.49
CA VAL A 140 16.78 40.80 13.00
C VAL A 140 16.28 42.02 13.78
N CYS A 141 14.98 42.05 14.14
CA CYS A 141 14.41 43.16 14.92
C CYS A 141 14.73 43.02 16.41
N GLY A 142 16.01 43.19 16.79
CA GLY A 142 16.49 43.19 18.18
C GLY A 142 15.79 44.28 19.00
N SER A 143 14.87 43.90 19.88
CA SER A 143 14.17 44.79 20.80
C SER A 143 14.80 44.70 22.22
N PRO A 144 14.72 45.74 23.03
CA PRO A 144 15.30 45.73 24.40
C PRO A 144 14.65 44.69 25.35
N VAL A 145 13.54 44.08 24.95
CA VAL A 145 12.88 43.00 25.72
C VAL A 145 13.33 41.63 25.21
N HIS A 146 14.62 41.37 25.29
CA HIS A 146 15.30 40.20 24.70
C HIS A 146 14.68 38.84 25.08
N LYS A 147 14.28 38.65 26.35
CA LYS A 147 13.77 37.36 26.84
C LYS A 147 12.42 36.98 26.23
N VAL A 148 11.49 37.92 26.10
CA VAL A 148 10.16 37.66 25.51
C VAL A 148 10.26 37.36 24.01
N HIS A 149 11.10 38.11 23.28
CA HIS A 149 11.32 37.88 21.85
C HIS A 149 11.95 36.49 21.56
N VAL A 150 12.97 36.12 22.38
CA VAL A 150 13.59 34.78 22.24
C VAL A 150 12.59 33.68 22.56
N THR A 151 11.75 33.85 23.57
CA THR A 151 10.71 32.84 23.90
C THR A 151 9.68 32.71 22.80
N VAL A 152 9.18 33.81 22.25
CA VAL A 152 8.21 33.79 21.13
C VAL A 152 8.84 33.16 19.89
N ALA A 153 10.06 33.53 19.53
CA ALA A 153 10.78 32.95 18.40
C ALA A 153 11.02 31.44 18.59
N ALA A 154 11.36 31.00 19.81
CA ALA A 154 11.53 29.57 20.11
C ALA A 154 10.22 28.78 20.03
N VAL A 155 9.11 29.33 20.50
CA VAL A 155 7.79 28.69 20.38
C VAL A 155 7.35 28.60 18.93
N VAL A 156 7.45 29.68 18.15
CA VAL A 156 7.08 29.68 16.73
C VAL A 156 7.99 28.74 15.95
N GLY A 157 9.31 28.78 16.17
CA GLY A 157 10.25 27.87 15.54
C GLY A 157 10.00 26.41 15.88
N GLY A 158 9.66 26.13 17.14
CA GLY A 158 9.26 24.79 17.58
C GLY A 158 7.98 24.29 16.91
N LEU A 159 6.97 25.15 16.77
CA LEU A 159 5.73 24.82 16.06
C LEU A 159 5.96 24.56 14.56
N VAL A 160 6.76 25.40 13.90
CA VAL A 160 7.14 25.19 12.50
C VAL A 160 7.91 23.88 12.34
N GLY A 161 8.89 23.63 13.21
CA GLY A 161 9.65 22.38 13.22
C GLY A 161 8.77 21.14 13.43
N LEU A 162 7.80 21.24 14.36
CA LEU A 162 6.83 20.16 14.59
C LEU A 162 5.96 19.89 13.38
N VAL A 163 5.45 20.93 12.71
CA VAL A 163 4.63 20.78 11.49
C VAL A 163 5.43 20.15 10.36
N LEU A 164 6.69 20.57 10.18
CA LEU A 164 7.60 19.98 9.19
C LEU A 164 7.89 18.51 9.50
N PHE A 165 8.19 18.20 10.76
CA PHE A 165 8.44 16.83 11.22
C PHE A 165 7.22 15.92 11.02
N LEU A 166 6.03 16.38 11.42
CA LEU A 166 4.79 15.64 11.21
C LEU A 166 4.47 15.46 9.71
N GLY A 167 4.72 16.50 8.90
CA GLY A 167 4.57 16.41 7.45
C GLY A 167 5.47 15.32 6.87
N GLN A 168 6.72 15.27 7.26
CA GLN A 168 7.69 14.28 6.80
C GLN A 168 7.32 12.85 7.23
N GLN A 169 6.78 12.68 8.45
CA GLN A 169 6.31 11.36 8.91
C GLN A 169 5.08 10.84 8.14
N LEU A 170 4.29 11.75 7.59
CA LEU A 170 3.08 11.41 6.85
C LEU A 170 3.29 11.34 5.33
N ASP A 171 4.47 11.72 4.85
CA ASP A 171 4.81 11.75 3.41
C ASP A 171 4.96 10.34 2.81
N PHE A 172 5.30 9.36 3.64
CA PHE A 172 5.50 7.98 3.22
C PHE A 172 4.56 7.02 3.98
N PRO A 173 3.40 6.65 3.39
CA PRO A 173 2.39 5.83 4.08
C PRO A 173 2.85 4.39 4.39
N PHE A 174 3.93 3.93 3.77
CA PHE A 174 4.51 2.60 3.99
C PHE A 174 5.78 2.61 4.85
N SER A 175 6.33 3.79 5.15
CA SER A 175 7.50 3.97 6.01
C SER A 175 7.22 5.06 7.05
N GLY A 176 7.58 4.84 8.30
CA GLY A 176 7.38 5.82 9.38
C GLY A 176 6.53 5.33 10.54
N GLY A 177 6.26 6.19 11.53
CA GLY A 177 5.60 5.83 12.78
C GLY A 177 4.10 5.48 12.66
N ILE A 178 3.47 5.75 11.51
CA ILE A 178 2.05 5.45 11.19
C ILE A 178 2.01 4.63 9.89
N ALA A 179 2.98 3.73 9.71
CA ALA A 179 3.05 2.89 8.53
C ALA A 179 1.93 1.85 8.52
N ILE A 180 1.38 1.60 7.33
CA ILE A 180 0.43 0.52 7.10
C ILE A 180 1.20 -0.78 7.02
N GLY A 181 0.77 -1.78 7.80
CA GLY A 181 1.36 -3.11 7.78
C GLY A 181 0.76 -4.04 6.71
N PRO A 182 1.28 -5.27 6.58
CA PRO A 182 0.83 -6.26 5.61
C PRO A 182 -0.42 -7.03 6.05
N GLU A 183 -1.16 -6.58 7.07
CA GLU A 183 -2.24 -7.31 7.74
C GLU A 183 -3.32 -7.82 6.77
N ALA A 184 -3.62 -7.06 5.71
CA ALA A 184 -4.61 -7.46 4.71
C ALA A 184 -4.16 -8.74 3.97
N PHE A 185 -2.88 -8.86 3.64
CA PHE A 185 -2.33 -10.04 2.99
C PHE A 185 -2.11 -11.21 3.96
N GLU A 186 -1.78 -10.94 5.23
CA GLU A 186 -1.71 -11.97 6.28
C GLU A 186 -3.09 -12.60 6.51
N GLN A 187 -4.14 -11.77 6.54
CA GLN A 187 -5.51 -12.24 6.60
C GLN A 187 -5.89 -13.07 5.37
N ALA A 188 -5.46 -12.65 4.17
CA ALA A 188 -5.67 -13.43 2.95
C ALA A 188 -4.98 -14.80 3.03
N LEU A 189 -3.73 -14.88 3.49
CA LEU A 189 -3.02 -16.16 3.67
C LEU A 189 -3.72 -17.07 4.69
N THR A 190 -4.22 -16.51 5.77
CA THR A 190 -5.03 -17.24 6.76
C THR A 190 -6.33 -17.78 6.13
N ARG A 191 -6.98 -16.95 5.30
CA ARG A 191 -8.18 -17.36 4.54
C ARG A 191 -7.87 -18.47 3.54
N PHE A 192 -6.73 -18.43 2.83
CA PHE A 192 -6.31 -19.48 1.92
C PHE A 192 -6.22 -20.83 2.63
N THR A 193 -5.64 -20.84 3.82
CA THR A 193 -5.56 -22.06 4.65
C THR A 193 -6.96 -22.60 5.00
N SER A 194 -7.87 -21.73 5.43
CA SER A 194 -9.26 -22.11 5.70
C SER A 194 -10.00 -22.64 4.48
N ILE A 195 -9.81 -21.99 3.31
CA ILE A 195 -10.44 -22.41 2.05
C ILE A 195 -9.93 -23.81 1.61
N ARG A 196 -8.63 -24.06 1.80
CA ARG A 196 -8.02 -25.35 1.49
C ARG A 196 -8.55 -26.48 2.36
N THR A 197 -8.71 -26.25 3.66
CA THR A 197 -9.25 -27.25 4.59
C THR A 197 -10.71 -27.60 4.30
N LEU A 198 -11.52 -26.62 3.89
CA LEU A 198 -12.91 -26.84 3.45
C LEU A 198 -13.00 -27.67 2.15
N GLY A 199 -11.96 -27.70 1.34
CA GLY A 199 -11.89 -28.50 0.10
C GLY A 199 -11.42 -29.94 0.30
N GLY A 200 -10.75 -30.24 1.42
CA GLY A 200 -10.29 -31.60 1.77
C GLY A 200 -11.30 -32.44 2.52
N ALA A 201 -12.46 -31.89 2.87
CA ALA A 201 -13.52 -32.57 3.62
C ALA A 201 -14.70 -33.04 2.72
N ALA A 202 -14.58 -32.94 1.42
CA ALA A 202 -15.55 -33.42 0.42
C ALA A 202 -14.93 -34.47 -0.49
#